data_28417205d245e824614b8358bc2886e3
#
_entry.id   28417205d245e824614b8358bc2886e3
#
_cell.length_a   1.000
_cell.length_b   1.000
_cell.length_c   1.000
_cell.angle_alpha   90.00
_cell.angle_beta   90.00
_cell.angle_gamma   90.00
#
_symmetry.space_group_name_H-M   'P 1'
#
loop_
_entity.id
_entity.type
_entity.pdbx_description
1 polymer ?
#
loop_
_entity_poly.entity_id
_entity_poly.type
_entity_poly.pdbx_seq_one_letter_code
_entity_poly.pdbx_strand_id
1 'polypeptide(L)'
;MKFNDREEILALTPLWTGERFPDGRPRVPDRYLKAMRSMTLEELWKPIFAKGYVTQFEGDLHALHDDGRKLIGRAVTASYVPTRPDLFDAAMAEGAAEGRRGTFNQWVVDSLTDGDVAVVDMYDKIYKGTFLGGNLTTAIRKNTRDGGAVIFGGIRDVEQMKKVEDVQVYYRGIDPTPIREFVIKDFNGITRIGKATVLPGDIVFGAGGGVLFIPAHLVPEVVDGAAKTHVKDDFGFEMITEGKFTTAQIDKNTWTEEMLDLLLAWIEKDPRGEPYRALDWSHEYDLARNGDPTDTQSAL
;
A
#
# COMPACT_ATOMS: atom_id res chain seq x y z
N MET A 1 -5.36 -23.27 16.86
CA MET A 1 -5.13 -21.94 16.25
C MET A 1 -3.89 -22.09 15.39
N LYS A 2 -3.94 -21.74 14.13
CA LYS A 2 -2.75 -21.79 13.25
C LYS A 2 -2.38 -20.38 12.85
N PHE A 3 -1.10 -20.07 12.88
CA PHE A 3 -0.59 -18.78 12.45
C PHE A 3 0.13 -18.93 11.12
N ASN A 4 -0.07 -17.98 10.20
CA ASN A 4 0.56 -17.99 8.89
C ASN A 4 0.25 -19.28 8.08
N ASP A 5 -1.04 -19.69 8.10
CA ASP A 5 -1.48 -20.90 7.41
C ASP A 5 -1.51 -20.69 5.90
N ARG A 6 -0.69 -21.44 5.19
CA ARG A 6 -0.56 -21.34 3.73
C ARG A 6 -1.86 -21.62 2.98
N GLU A 7 -2.66 -22.58 3.44
CA GLU A 7 -3.93 -22.93 2.77
C GLU A 7 -4.97 -21.83 2.92
N GLU A 8 -5.02 -21.20 4.09
CA GLU A 8 -5.87 -20.03 4.35
C GLU A 8 -5.45 -18.84 3.48
N ILE A 9 -4.16 -18.54 3.36
CA ILE A 9 -3.64 -17.46 2.51
C ILE A 9 -4.00 -17.70 1.04
N LEU A 10 -3.90 -18.93 0.55
CA LEU A 10 -4.32 -19.29 -0.81
C LEU A 10 -5.82 -19.07 -1.01
N ALA A 11 -6.65 -19.44 -0.04
CA ALA A 11 -8.09 -19.27 -0.08
C ALA A 11 -8.51 -17.79 -0.04
N LEU A 12 -7.76 -16.94 0.67
CA LEU A 12 -8.00 -15.49 0.75
C LEU A 12 -7.59 -14.75 -0.53
N THR A 13 -6.65 -15.29 -1.30
CA THR A 13 -6.08 -14.62 -2.49
C THR A 13 -6.25 -15.42 -3.78
N PRO A 14 -7.46 -15.94 -4.11
CA PRO A 14 -7.67 -16.86 -5.24
C PRO A 14 -7.48 -16.20 -6.61
N LEU A 15 -7.63 -14.88 -6.71
CA LEU A 15 -7.49 -14.13 -7.95
C LEU A 15 -6.01 -13.89 -8.34
N TRP A 16 -5.06 -14.15 -7.43
CA TRP A 16 -3.65 -14.05 -7.75
C TRP A 16 -3.14 -15.33 -8.43
N THR A 17 -2.71 -15.20 -9.68
CA THR A 17 -2.21 -16.30 -10.51
C THR A 17 -0.68 -16.31 -10.69
N GLY A 18 0.01 -15.28 -10.14
CA GLY A 18 1.47 -15.14 -10.24
C GLY A 18 2.25 -15.97 -9.21
N GLU A 19 3.56 -15.70 -9.12
CA GLU A 19 4.45 -16.31 -8.14
C GLU A 19 3.99 -16.03 -6.70
N ARG A 20 4.26 -16.96 -5.78
CA ARG A 20 3.94 -16.83 -4.37
C ARG A 20 5.18 -17.05 -3.50
N PHE A 21 5.20 -16.42 -2.35
CA PHE A 21 6.14 -16.74 -1.28
C PHE A 21 5.90 -18.16 -0.74
N PRO A 22 6.88 -18.76 -0.01
CA PRO A 22 6.70 -20.08 0.59
C PRO A 22 5.49 -20.18 1.52
N ASP A 23 5.14 -19.10 2.21
CA ASP A 23 3.96 -19.00 3.07
C ASP A 23 2.62 -18.88 2.32
N GLY A 24 2.64 -18.75 1.00
CA GLY A 24 1.45 -18.65 0.14
C GLY A 24 1.07 -17.22 -0.26
N ARG A 25 1.66 -16.19 0.36
CA ARG A 25 1.35 -14.79 0.00
C ARG A 25 1.67 -14.49 -1.48
N PRO A 26 0.84 -13.70 -2.16
CA PRO A 26 1.18 -13.17 -3.48
C PRO A 26 2.55 -12.48 -3.49
N ARG A 27 3.37 -12.83 -4.48
CA ARG A 27 4.66 -12.18 -4.72
C ARG A 27 4.55 -11.25 -5.93
N VAL A 28 4.00 -10.08 -5.71
CA VAL A 28 3.96 -9.03 -6.74
C VAL A 28 5.42 -8.70 -7.15
N PRO A 29 5.75 -8.71 -8.46
CA PRO A 29 7.11 -8.45 -8.92
C PRO A 29 7.65 -7.08 -8.51
N ASP A 30 8.94 -7.01 -8.14
CA ASP A 30 9.60 -5.79 -7.64
C ASP A 30 9.59 -4.63 -8.65
N ARG A 31 9.46 -4.93 -9.96
CA ARG A 31 9.32 -3.87 -10.97
C ARG A 31 8.14 -2.95 -10.73
N TYR A 32 7.02 -3.49 -10.21
CA TYR A 32 5.83 -2.67 -9.89
C TYR A 32 6.07 -1.81 -8.66
N LEU A 33 6.72 -2.34 -7.62
CA LEU A 33 7.08 -1.57 -6.43
C LEU A 33 8.02 -0.41 -6.79
N LYS A 34 8.96 -0.67 -7.71
CA LYS A 34 9.87 0.37 -8.22
C LYS A 34 9.13 1.42 -9.03
N ALA A 35 8.21 1.03 -9.92
CA ALA A 35 7.42 1.96 -10.71
C ALA A 35 6.56 2.89 -9.84
N MET A 36 5.98 2.38 -8.77
CA MET A 36 5.17 3.16 -7.83
C MET A 36 5.95 4.28 -7.10
N ARG A 37 7.29 4.24 -7.08
CA ARG A 37 8.09 5.28 -6.41
C ARG A 37 7.90 6.68 -7.01
N SER A 38 7.62 6.78 -8.30
CA SER A 38 7.33 8.06 -8.98
C SER A 38 5.85 8.46 -8.94
N MET A 39 4.94 7.53 -8.64
CA MET A 39 3.49 7.75 -8.69
C MET A 39 2.95 8.41 -7.42
N THR A 40 1.82 9.10 -7.55
CA THR A 40 1.08 9.68 -6.42
C THR A 40 0.03 8.71 -5.88
N LEU A 41 -0.54 9.07 -4.73
CA LEU A 41 -1.62 8.29 -4.10
C LEU A 41 -2.87 8.30 -4.98
N GLU A 42 -3.22 9.44 -5.54
CA GLU A 42 -4.41 9.67 -6.34
C GLU A 42 -4.35 8.90 -7.66
N GLU A 43 -3.18 8.87 -8.31
CA GLU A 43 -2.96 8.09 -9.54
C GLU A 43 -3.19 6.60 -9.32
N LEU A 44 -2.75 6.06 -8.18
CA LEU A 44 -2.93 4.65 -7.84
C LEU A 44 -4.34 4.36 -7.29
N TRP A 45 -4.98 5.32 -6.61
CA TRP A 45 -6.30 5.15 -6.02
C TRP A 45 -7.42 5.07 -7.06
N LYS A 46 -7.37 5.92 -8.09
CA LYS A 46 -8.45 6.04 -9.10
C LYS A 46 -8.80 4.71 -9.78
N PRO A 47 -7.83 3.89 -10.25
CA PRO A 47 -8.15 2.61 -10.90
C PRO A 47 -8.80 1.59 -9.97
N ILE A 48 -8.39 1.50 -8.71
CA ILE A 48 -8.98 0.53 -7.77
C ILE A 48 -10.37 0.96 -7.32
N PHE A 49 -10.60 2.27 -7.14
CA PHE A 49 -11.91 2.82 -6.83
C PHE A 49 -12.91 2.53 -7.95
N ALA A 50 -12.53 2.73 -9.20
CA ALA A 50 -13.37 2.44 -10.37
C ALA A 50 -13.78 0.96 -10.49
N LYS A 51 -12.99 0.05 -9.87
CA LYS A 51 -13.31 -1.39 -9.80
C LYS A 51 -14.14 -1.79 -8.58
N GLY A 52 -14.65 -0.83 -7.82
CA GLY A 52 -15.50 -1.07 -6.66
C GLY A 52 -14.76 -1.28 -5.34
N TYR A 53 -13.43 -1.13 -5.30
CA TYR A 53 -12.64 -1.17 -4.06
C TYR A 53 -12.64 0.20 -3.38
N VAL A 54 -13.80 0.61 -2.86
CA VAL A 54 -14.08 1.99 -2.44
C VAL A 54 -13.49 2.39 -1.09
N THR A 55 -13.03 1.42 -0.26
CA THR A 55 -12.54 1.66 1.11
C THR A 55 -11.08 1.26 1.32
N GLN A 56 -10.25 1.28 0.28
CA GLN A 56 -8.86 0.81 0.38
C GLN A 56 -7.85 1.87 0.82
N PHE A 57 -8.30 3.06 1.18
CA PHE A 57 -7.46 4.16 1.69
C PHE A 57 -7.78 4.48 3.14
N GLU A 58 -6.72 4.70 3.97
CA GLU A 58 -6.84 5.22 5.32
C GLU A 58 -5.94 6.46 5.49
N GLY A 59 -6.56 7.60 5.82
CA GLY A 59 -5.90 8.90 5.97
C GLY A 59 -5.70 9.36 7.41
N ASP A 60 -6.33 8.71 8.40
CA ASP A 60 -6.23 9.10 9.80
C ASP A 60 -5.04 8.41 10.50
N LEU A 61 -3.84 8.63 9.95
CA LEU A 61 -2.58 8.08 10.42
C LEU A 61 -1.49 9.16 10.45
N HIS A 62 -0.58 9.06 11.40
CA HIS A 62 0.63 9.87 11.44
C HIS A 62 1.78 9.15 10.74
N ALA A 63 2.61 9.88 10.02
CA ALA A 63 3.85 9.36 9.45
C ALA A 63 5.02 9.56 10.42
N LEU A 64 5.91 8.58 10.55
CA LEU A 64 7.12 8.69 11.36
C LEU A 64 8.07 9.76 10.82
N HIS A 65 8.23 9.80 9.50
CA HIS A 65 9.01 10.81 8.78
C HIS A 65 8.10 11.62 7.86
N ASP A 66 8.25 12.94 7.92
CA ASP A 66 7.53 13.91 7.08
C ASP A 66 8.53 14.59 6.12
N ASP A 67 9.22 13.77 5.33
CA ASP A 67 10.25 14.18 4.38
C ASP A 67 9.95 13.74 2.93
N GLY A 68 8.70 13.34 2.70
CA GLY A 68 8.24 12.90 1.38
C GLY A 68 8.60 11.45 1.02
N ARG A 69 9.28 10.72 1.92
CA ARG A 69 9.55 9.29 1.68
C ARG A 69 8.27 8.48 1.64
N LYS A 70 8.19 7.55 0.68
CA LYS A 70 7.06 6.65 0.52
C LYS A 70 7.30 5.32 1.23
N LEU A 71 6.23 4.71 1.73
CA LEU A 71 6.21 3.33 2.18
C LEU A 71 5.64 2.45 1.08
N ILE A 72 6.43 1.57 0.50
CA ILE A 72 5.98 0.70 -0.57
C ILE A 72 6.46 -0.73 -0.30
N GLY A 73 5.53 -1.69 -0.26
CA GLY A 73 5.89 -3.09 -0.08
C GLY A 73 4.68 -4.00 -0.01
N ARG A 74 4.92 -5.28 0.25
CA ARG A 74 3.89 -6.33 0.32
C ARG A 74 3.44 -6.52 1.76
N ALA A 75 2.14 -6.57 1.98
CA ALA A 75 1.57 -6.70 3.32
C ALA A 75 1.90 -8.06 3.96
N VAL A 76 2.47 -8.00 5.16
CA VAL A 76 2.45 -9.06 6.16
C VAL A 76 1.45 -8.63 7.22
N THR A 77 0.29 -9.26 7.25
CA THR A 77 -0.85 -8.81 8.04
C THR A 77 -0.87 -9.46 9.43
N ALA A 78 -1.27 -8.70 10.44
CA ALA A 78 -1.51 -9.21 11.78
C ALA A 78 -2.65 -8.46 12.47
N SER A 79 -3.53 -9.19 13.11
CA SER A 79 -4.64 -8.65 13.89
C SER A 79 -4.54 -9.06 15.36
N TYR A 80 -4.92 -8.16 16.23
CA TYR A 80 -4.86 -8.35 17.67
C TYR A 80 -6.20 -8.06 18.33
N VAL A 81 -6.37 -8.59 19.54
CA VAL A 81 -7.52 -8.33 20.42
C VAL A 81 -7.04 -8.07 21.83
N PRO A 82 -7.85 -7.47 22.71
CA PRO A 82 -7.56 -7.39 24.14
C PRO A 82 -7.26 -8.76 24.73
N THR A 83 -6.30 -8.81 25.66
CA THR A 83 -5.88 -10.08 26.26
C THR A 83 -7.00 -10.76 27.00
N ARG A 84 -7.01 -12.07 26.85
CA ARG A 84 -7.83 -13.00 27.62
C ARG A 84 -6.93 -14.17 27.98
N PRO A 85 -6.78 -14.56 29.28
CA PRO A 85 -5.73 -15.47 29.72
C PRO A 85 -5.74 -16.82 28.99
N ASP A 86 -6.89 -17.43 28.81
CA ASP A 86 -7.04 -18.71 28.10
C ASP A 86 -6.62 -18.63 26.62
N LEU A 87 -6.96 -17.52 25.94
CA LEU A 87 -6.56 -17.26 24.56
C LEU A 87 -5.06 -16.96 24.48
N PHE A 88 -4.53 -16.21 25.44
CA PHE A 88 -3.09 -15.89 25.51
C PHE A 88 -2.26 -17.17 25.65
N ASP A 89 -2.64 -18.05 26.60
CA ASP A 89 -1.94 -19.30 26.85
C ASP A 89 -2.00 -20.24 25.62
N ALA A 90 -3.17 -20.33 24.98
CA ALA A 90 -3.33 -21.12 23.76
C ALA A 90 -2.48 -20.58 22.60
N ALA A 91 -2.43 -19.27 22.40
CA ALA A 91 -1.62 -18.64 21.36
C ALA A 91 -0.12 -18.80 21.61
N MET A 92 0.33 -18.67 22.87
CA MET A 92 1.72 -18.90 23.25
C MET A 92 2.14 -20.36 23.07
N ALA A 93 1.27 -21.31 23.41
CA ALA A 93 1.52 -22.73 23.21
C ALA A 93 1.65 -23.09 21.74
N GLU A 94 0.79 -22.56 20.88
CA GLU A 94 0.88 -22.73 19.42
C GLU A 94 2.17 -22.14 18.85
N GLY A 95 2.51 -20.90 19.23
CA GLY A 95 3.77 -20.29 18.81
C GLY A 95 5.00 -21.05 19.25
N ALA A 96 4.98 -21.62 20.47
CA ALA A 96 6.07 -22.47 20.95
C ALA A 96 6.19 -23.78 20.14
N ALA A 97 5.07 -24.39 19.77
CA ALA A 97 5.03 -25.58 18.91
C ALA A 97 5.60 -25.31 17.49
N GLU A 98 5.39 -24.08 16.97
CA GLU A 98 5.96 -23.60 15.72
C GLU A 98 7.42 -23.11 15.87
N GLY A 99 8.01 -23.17 17.07
CA GLY A 99 9.39 -22.73 17.34
C GLY A 99 9.57 -21.21 17.39
N ARG A 100 8.48 -20.43 17.53
CA ARG A 100 8.53 -18.97 17.63
C ARG A 100 9.09 -18.53 18.97
N ARG A 101 9.84 -17.45 18.98
CA ARG A 101 10.47 -16.90 20.19
C ARG A 101 9.92 -15.51 20.51
N GLY A 102 9.90 -15.16 21.79
CA GLY A 102 9.41 -13.87 22.28
C GLY A 102 7.90 -13.76 22.28
N THR A 103 7.38 -12.57 21.99
CA THR A 103 5.96 -12.26 22.03
C THR A 103 5.41 -11.95 20.64
N PHE A 104 4.12 -11.83 20.52
CA PHE A 104 3.37 -11.77 19.27
C PHE A 104 3.84 -10.70 18.27
N ASN A 105 4.24 -9.50 18.74
CA ASN A 105 4.76 -8.45 17.86
C ASN A 105 6.14 -8.79 17.30
N GLN A 106 6.98 -9.50 18.08
CA GLN A 106 8.27 -10.00 17.60
C GLN A 106 8.09 -11.07 16.52
N TRP A 107 7.12 -11.97 16.68
CA TRP A 107 6.84 -13.00 15.67
C TRP A 107 6.55 -12.41 14.29
N VAL A 108 5.79 -11.32 14.24
CA VAL A 108 5.47 -10.62 12.98
C VAL A 108 6.73 -9.96 12.41
N VAL A 109 7.46 -9.20 13.21
CA VAL A 109 8.66 -8.48 12.75
C VAL A 109 9.76 -9.42 12.31
N ASP A 110 9.98 -10.54 13.03
CA ASP A 110 11.01 -11.53 12.71
C ASP A 110 10.68 -12.35 11.45
N SER A 111 9.41 -12.37 11.01
CA SER A 111 8.98 -13.06 9.80
C SER A 111 9.14 -12.23 8.52
N LEU A 112 9.38 -10.93 8.64
CA LEU A 112 9.48 -10.04 7.48
C LEU A 112 10.70 -10.37 6.63
N THR A 113 10.53 -10.24 5.32
CA THR A 113 11.56 -10.41 4.31
C THR A 113 11.66 -9.19 3.40
N ASP A 114 12.60 -9.19 2.47
CA ASP A 114 12.87 -8.07 1.57
C ASP A 114 11.60 -7.61 0.80
N GLY A 115 11.29 -6.32 0.89
CA GLY A 115 10.12 -5.71 0.28
C GLY A 115 8.80 -5.95 1.02
N ASP A 116 8.83 -6.46 2.25
CA ASP A 116 7.65 -6.59 3.10
C ASP A 116 7.35 -5.32 3.91
N VAL A 117 6.09 -5.14 4.25
CA VAL A 117 5.56 -4.11 5.17
C VAL A 117 4.68 -4.80 6.20
N ALA A 118 4.95 -4.59 7.49
CA ALA A 118 4.06 -5.06 8.55
C ALA A 118 2.76 -4.23 8.56
N VAL A 119 1.61 -4.89 8.44
CA VAL A 119 0.28 -4.25 8.49
C VAL A 119 -0.48 -4.78 9.70
N VAL A 120 -0.67 -3.94 10.69
CA VAL A 120 -1.02 -4.37 12.05
C VAL A 120 -2.26 -3.66 12.56
N ASP A 121 -3.33 -4.41 12.80
CA ASP A 121 -4.51 -3.93 13.53
C ASP A 121 -4.36 -4.19 15.04
N MET A 122 -4.07 -3.13 15.79
CA MET A 122 -4.06 -3.12 17.26
C MET A 122 -5.37 -2.58 17.83
N TYR A 123 -6.47 -2.73 17.10
CA TYR A 123 -7.81 -2.22 17.51
C TYR A 123 -7.80 -0.79 18.07
N ASP A 124 -6.96 0.08 17.44
CA ASP A 124 -6.72 1.49 17.82
C ASP A 124 -6.20 1.68 19.28
N LYS A 125 -5.54 0.67 19.84
CA LYS A 125 -4.96 0.73 21.19
C LYS A 125 -3.68 1.56 21.17
N ILE A 126 -3.65 2.68 21.91
CA ILE A 126 -2.47 3.56 22.07
C ILE A 126 -1.77 3.25 23.38
N TYR A 127 -2.43 3.51 24.54
CA TYR A 127 -1.92 3.18 25.86
C TYR A 127 -1.70 1.66 25.99
N LYS A 128 -0.48 1.26 26.32
CA LYS A 128 -0.05 -0.15 26.34
C LYS A 128 -0.24 -0.90 24.99
N GLY A 129 -0.46 -0.15 23.91
CA GLY A 129 -0.66 -0.68 22.55
C GLY A 129 0.50 -0.37 21.60
N THR A 130 1.67 -0.04 22.13
CA THR A 130 2.83 0.41 21.41
C THR A 130 3.56 -0.75 20.73
N PHE A 131 3.10 -1.11 19.54
CA PHE A 131 3.58 -2.26 18.77
C PHE A 131 5.07 -2.18 18.44
N LEU A 132 5.55 -1.00 18.05
CA LEU A 132 6.93 -0.73 17.67
C LEU A 132 7.62 0.23 18.64
N GLY A 133 8.92 0.06 18.76
CA GLY A 133 9.90 0.96 19.33
C GLY A 133 11.23 0.79 18.60
N GLY A 134 12.31 1.38 19.12
CA GLY A 134 13.62 1.42 18.44
C GLY A 134 14.15 0.06 17.98
N ASN A 135 14.10 -0.97 18.84
CA ASN A 135 14.64 -2.30 18.52
C ASN A 135 13.88 -2.97 17.35
N LEU A 136 12.55 -2.96 17.41
CA LEU A 136 11.75 -3.61 16.36
C LEU A 136 11.81 -2.83 15.04
N THR A 137 11.92 -1.52 15.07
CA THR A 137 12.15 -0.70 13.87
C THR A 137 13.49 -1.04 13.22
N THR A 138 14.54 -1.23 14.05
CA THR A 138 15.86 -1.68 13.56
C THR A 138 15.78 -3.08 12.93
N ALA A 139 14.99 -3.98 13.53
CA ALA A 139 14.78 -5.32 12.96
C ALA A 139 14.03 -5.27 11.62
N ILE A 140 12.98 -4.43 11.50
CA ILE A 140 12.27 -4.17 10.23
C ILE A 140 13.27 -3.72 9.16
N ARG A 141 14.09 -2.70 9.45
CA ARG A 141 15.11 -2.20 8.50
C ARG A 141 16.06 -3.29 8.04
N LYS A 142 16.54 -4.10 8.97
CA LYS A 142 17.45 -5.23 8.65
C LYS A 142 16.78 -6.26 7.74
N ASN A 143 15.51 -6.60 8.01
CA ASN A 143 14.82 -7.69 7.33
C ASN A 143 14.28 -7.28 5.96
N THR A 144 13.84 -6.01 5.79
CA THR A 144 13.10 -5.52 4.62
C THR A 144 13.89 -4.56 3.73
N ARG A 145 15.04 -4.09 4.16
CA ARG A 145 15.91 -3.05 3.55
C ARG A 145 15.28 -1.66 3.52
N ASP A 146 14.16 -1.45 2.87
CA ASP A 146 13.47 -0.17 2.70
C ASP A 146 11.96 -0.27 2.95
N GLY A 147 11.55 -1.28 3.73
CA GLY A 147 10.17 -1.48 4.14
C GLY A 147 9.76 -0.60 5.33
N GLY A 148 8.80 -1.10 6.10
CA GLY A 148 8.28 -0.39 7.25
C GLY A 148 7.06 -1.03 7.85
N ALA A 149 6.18 -0.21 8.41
CA ALA A 149 4.97 -0.70 9.04
C ALA A 149 3.79 0.28 8.95
N VAL A 150 2.59 -0.28 8.96
CA VAL A 150 1.33 0.43 9.21
C VAL A 150 0.72 -0.14 10.49
N ILE A 151 0.64 0.68 11.53
CA ILE A 151 0.17 0.27 12.85
C ILE A 151 -1.12 1.02 13.19
N PHE A 152 -2.24 0.31 13.14
CA PHE A 152 -3.51 0.86 13.61
C PHE A 152 -3.57 0.74 15.14
N GLY A 153 -2.70 1.53 15.79
CA GLY A 153 -2.42 1.53 17.21
C GLY A 153 -1.25 2.43 17.56
N GLY A 154 -0.59 2.18 18.70
CA GLY A 154 0.48 3.00 19.25
C GLY A 154 1.89 2.60 18.80
N ILE A 155 2.80 3.57 18.87
CA ILE A 155 4.26 3.38 18.83
C ILE A 155 4.93 4.09 20.00
N ARG A 156 6.20 3.78 20.28
CA ARG A 156 7.02 4.44 21.28
C ARG A 156 8.44 4.68 20.77
N ASP A 157 9.28 5.32 21.58
CA ASP A 157 10.71 5.55 21.25
C ASP A 157 10.91 6.30 19.92
N VAL A 158 10.03 7.24 19.59
CA VAL A 158 9.96 7.92 18.29
C VAL A 158 11.28 8.56 17.88
N GLU A 159 12.00 9.19 18.83
CA GLU A 159 13.30 9.79 18.56
C GLU A 159 14.36 8.75 18.16
N GLN A 160 14.27 7.54 18.72
CA GLN A 160 15.16 6.43 18.35
C GLN A 160 14.76 5.84 17.02
N MET A 161 13.46 5.66 16.79
CA MET A 161 12.93 5.16 15.53
C MET A 161 13.31 6.08 14.36
N LYS A 162 13.25 7.40 14.53
CA LYS A 162 13.65 8.39 13.51
C LYS A 162 15.13 8.35 13.13
N LYS A 163 15.98 7.72 13.93
CA LYS A 163 17.41 7.51 13.60
C LYS A 163 17.64 6.27 12.71
N VAL A 164 16.62 5.43 12.55
CA VAL A 164 16.70 4.28 11.65
C VAL A 164 16.40 4.75 10.24
N GLU A 165 17.42 4.76 9.39
CA GLU A 165 17.30 5.17 7.98
C GLU A 165 16.50 4.16 7.16
N ASP A 166 15.92 4.61 6.05
CA ASP A 166 15.19 3.78 5.06
C ASP A 166 14.03 2.96 5.64
N VAL A 167 13.35 3.47 6.67
CA VAL A 167 12.14 2.92 7.24
C VAL A 167 11.07 3.99 7.30
N GLN A 168 9.85 3.67 6.90
CA GLN A 168 8.69 4.53 7.13
C GLN A 168 7.64 3.78 7.95
N VAL A 169 7.03 4.46 8.90
CA VAL A 169 5.97 3.90 9.76
C VAL A 169 4.78 4.84 9.78
N TYR A 170 3.61 4.30 9.52
CA TYR A 170 2.33 4.98 9.72
C TYR A 170 1.68 4.42 10.99
N TYR A 171 1.14 5.29 11.85
CA TYR A 171 0.61 4.92 13.16
C TYR A 171 -0.51 5.85 13.64
N ARG A 172 -1.28 5.40 14.65
CA ARG A 172 -2.39 6.18 15.22
C ARG A 172 -1.98 7.14 16.32
N GLY A 173 -1.02 6.76 17.17
CA GLY A 173 -0.63 7.59 18.27
C GLY A 173 0.67 7.15 18.94
N ILE A 174 1.11 7.93 19.92
CA ILE A 174 2.37 7.72 20.63
C ILE A 174 2.07 7.57 22.13
N ASP A 175 2.71 6.59 22.77
CA ASP A 175 2.67 6.41 24.22
C ASP A 175 4.00 5.81 24.70
N PRO A 176 4.56 6.22 25.84
CA PRO A 176 5.82 5.67 26.34
C PRO A 176 5.70 4.28 26.97
N THR A 177 4.49 3.77 27.19
CA THR A 177 4.28 2.48 27.84
C THR A 177 4.76 1.31 26.97
N PRO A 178 5.29 0.22 27.55
CA PRO A 178 5.51 -0.99 26.77
C PRO A 178 4.18 -1.64 26.37
N ILE A 179 4.22 -2.39 25.26
CA ILE A 179 3.06 -3.14 24.80
C ILE A 179 2.62 -4.18 25.85
N ARG A 180 1.33 -4.19 26.20
CA ARG A 180 0.73 -5.07 27.22
C ARG A 180 -0.72 -5.36 26.90
N GLU A 181 -1.27 -6.40 27.52
CA GLU A 181 -2.71 -6.68 27.54
C GLU A 181 -3.27 -6.86 26.12
N PHE A 182 -2.59 -7.62 25.28
CA PHE A 182 -2.97 -7.94 23.91
C PHE A 182 -2.67 -9.40 23.61
N VAL A 183 -3.36 -9.97 22.65
CA VAL A 183 -3.08 -11.30 22.11
C VAL A 183 -3.29 -11.29 20.60
N ILE A 184 -2.45 -12.02 19.90
CA ILE A 184 -2.60 -12.17 18.45
C ILE A 184 -3.85 -12.98 18.15
N LYS A 185 -4.69 -12.43 17.27
CA LYS A 185 -5.90 -13.09 16.76
C LYS A 185 -5.59 -13.84 15.47
N ASP A 186 -4.81 -13.19 14.59
CA ASP A 186 -4.55 -13.67 13.26
C ASP A 186 -3.19 -13.20 12.76
N PHE A 187 -2.52 -14.03 11.96
CA PHE A 187 -1.25 -13.72 11.33
C PHE A 187 -1.26 -14.19 9.87
N ASN A 188 -1.05 -13.25 8.94
CA ASN A 188 -1.28 -13.41 7.51
C ASN A 188 -2.71 -13.86 7.15
N GLY A 189 -3.69 -13.34 7.92
CA GLY A 189 -5.10 -13.43 7.64
C GLY A 189 -5.70 -12.06 7.26
N ILE A 190 -7.02 -11.93 7.36
CA ILE A 190 -7.73 -10.67 7.06
C ILE A 190 -7.44 -9.66 8.16
N THR A 191 -6.95 -8.49 7.77
CA THR A 191 -6.63 -7.40 8.69
C THR A 191 -7.38 -6.13 8.30
N ARG A 192 -7.72 -5.31 9.30
CA ARG A 192 -8.38 -4.02 9.11
C ARG A 192 -7.45 -2.88 9.51
N ILE A 193 -7.32 -1.87 8.65
CA ILE A 193 -6.66 -0.59 8.98
C ILE A 193 -7.70 0.52 8.79
N GLY A 194 -8.24 1.03 9.90
CA GLY A 194 -9.35 1.97 9.88
C GLY A 194 -10.56 1.41 9.13
N LYS A 195 -10.87 1.98 7.97
CA LYS A 195 -11.95 1.50 7.07
C LYS A 195 -11.48 0.54 5.98
N ALA A 196 -10.16 0.37 5.80
CA ALA A 196 -9.61 -0.49 4.75
C ALA A 196 -9.51 -1.95 5.21
N THR A 197 -9.84 -2.88 4.33
CA THR A 197 -9.57 -4.32 4.49
C THR A 197 -8.31 -4.66 3.73
N VAL A 198 -7.38 -5.36 4.39
CA VAL A 198 -6.07 -5.71 3.85
C VAL A 198 -5.88 -7.22 3.91
N LEU A 199 -5.49 -7.81 2.80
CA LEU A 199 -5.13 -9.23 2.70
C LEU A 199 -3.61 -9.41 2.65
N PRO A 200 -3.10 -10.58 3.06
CA PRO A 200 -1.67 -10.87 2.96
C PRO A 200 -1.19 -10.81 1.50
N GLY A 201 -0.12 -10.05 1.27
CA GLY A 201 0.46 -9.84 -0.07
C GLY A 201 -0.14 -8.67 -0.87
N ASP A 202 -1.17 -7.97 -0.37
CA ASP A 202 -1.60 -6.70 -0.94
C ASP A 202 -0.44 -5.70 -0.95
N ILE A 203 -0.43 -4.78 -1.90
CA ILE A 203 0.58 -3.72 -1.90
C ILE A 203 0.15 -2.58 -0.99
N VAL A 204 1.05 -2.24 -0.08
CA VAL A 204 0.97 -1.06 0.76
C VAL A 204 1.63 0.10 0.04
N PHE A 205 0.92 1.20 -0.13
CA PHE A 205 1.46 2.45 -0.65
C PHE A 205 1.14 3.58 0.33
N GLY A 206 2.14 3.99 1.09
CA GLY A 206 2.05 5.11 2.03
C GLY A 206 2.73 6.34 1.45
N ALA A 207 2.01 7.46 1.37
CA ALA A 207 2.53 8.75 0.93
C ALA A 207 1.74 9.87 1.62
N GLY A 208 2.40 10.98 1.91
CA GLY A 208 1.86 12.24 2.44
C GLY A 208 0.65 12.09 3.36
N GLY A 209 -0.53 12.02 2.78
CA GLY A 209 -1.81 12.06 3.50
C GLY A 209 -2.33 10.73 4.04
N GLY A 210 -1.65 9.58 3.84
CA GLY A 210 -2.15 8.31 4.36
C GLY A 210 -1.62 7.08 3.64
N VAL A 211 -2.35 5.98 3.75
CA VAL A 211 -1.95 4.67 3.21
C VAL A 211 -3.04 4.08 2.33
N LEU A 212 -2.66 3.67 1.14
CA LEU A 212 -3.49 2.95 0.17
C LEU A 212 -3.09 1.47 0.18
N PHE A 213 -4.08 0.58 0.13
CA PHE A 213 -3.89 -0.87 0.03
C PHE A 213 -4.41 -1.35 -1.32
N ILE A 214 -3.52 -1.90 -2.14
CA ILE A 214 -3.83 -2.30 -3.51
C ILE A 214 -3.88 -3.83 -3.57
N PRO A 215 -5.04 -4.43 -3.91
CA PRO A 215 -5.14 -5.88 -4.09
C PRO A 215 -4.09 -6.41 -5.06
N ALA A 216 -3.35 -7.45 -4.66
CA ALA A 216 -2.20 -7.96 -5.43
C ALA A 216 -2.53 -8.23 -6.91
N HIS A 217 -3.71 -8.81 -7.19
CA HIS A 217 -4.13 -9.16 -8.55
C HIS A 217 -4.43 -7.94 -9.45
N LEU A 218 -4.67 -6.77 -8.87
CA LEU A 218 -4.93 -5.53 -9.62
C LEU A 218 -3.66 -4.73 -9.91
N VAL A 219 -2.54 -5.04 -9.26
CA VAL A 219 -1.32 -4.23 -9.33
C VAL A 219 -0.84 -3.95 -10.76
N PRO A 220 -0.78 -4.92 -11.69
CA PRO A 220 -0.34 -4.65 -13.06
C PRO A 220 -1.19 -3.56 -13.73
N GLU A 221 -2.52 -3.72 -13.68
CA GLU A 221 -3.45 -2.79 -14.31
C GLU A 221 -3.44 -1.41 -13.64
N VAL A 222 -3.33 -1.38 -12.30
CA VAL A 222 -3.28 -0.13 -11.52
C VAL A 222 -2.02 0.66 -11.87
N VAL A 223 -0.86 0.00 -11.98
CA VAL A 223 0.40 0.66 -12.33
C VAL A 223 0.38 1.18 -13.76
N ASP A 224 -0.14 0.41 -14.70
CA ASP A 224 -0.25 0.84 -16.10
C ASP A 224 -1.21 2.03 -16.23
N GLY A 225 -2.36 2.00 -15.54
CA GLY A 225 -3.31 3.10 -15.50
C GLY A 225 -2.75 4.37 -14.84
N ALA A 226 -2.03 4.21 -13.73
CA ALA A 226 -1.36 5.31 -13.04
C ALA A 226 -0.26 5.95 -13.92
N ALA A 227 0.51 5.16 -14.66
CA ALA A 227 1.52 5.66 -15.59
C ALA A 227 0.91 6.54 -16.69
N LYS A 228 -0.25 6.15 -17.23
CA LYS A 228 -0.99 6.96 -18.20
C LYS A 228 -1.50 8.27 -17.59
N THR A 229 -2.04 8.21 -16.38
CA THR A 229 -2.49 9.41 -15.66
C THR A 229 -1.31 10.36 -15.42
N HIS A 230 -0.19 9.85 -14.93
CA HIS A 230 1.00 10.63 -14.63
C HIS A 230 1.51 11.42 -15.86
N VAL A 231 1.68 10.75 -17.00
CA VAL A 231 2.16 11.43 -18.21
C VAL A 231 1.13 12.39 -18.80
N LYS A 232 -0.17 12.12 -18.65
CA LYS A 232 -1.23 13.07 -19.02
C LYS A 232 -1.20 14.31 -18.14
N ASP A 233 -0.91 14.18 -16.85
CA ASP A 233 -0.80 15.31 -15.92
C ASP A 233 0.42 16.18 -16.24
N ASP A 234 1.60 15.58 -16.48
CA ASP A 234 2.80 16.30 -16.87
C ASP A 234 2.58 17.11 -18.16
N PHE A 235 2.02 16.49 -19.18
CA PHE A 235 1.65 17.16 -20.42
C PHE A 235 0.58 18.23 -20.19
N GLY A 236 -0.45 17.92 -19.42
CA GLY A 236 -1.57 18.83 -19.12
C GLY A 236 -1.11 20.09 -18.41
N PHE A 237 -0.25 19.98 -17.41
CA PHE A 237 0.31 21.14 -16.70
C PHE A 237 1.10 22.07 -17.62
N GLU A 238 1.87 21.50 -18.56
CA GLU A 238 2.58 22.29 -19.55
C GLU A 238 1.62 22.99 -20.53
N MET A 239 0.64 22.28 -21.05
CA MET A 239 -0.37 22.85 -21.97
C MET A 239 -1.22 23.94 -21.35
N ILE A 240 -1.57 23.81 -20.07
CA ILE A 240 -2.26 24.87 -19.30
C ILE A 240 -1.34 26.07 -19.11
N THR A 241 -0.08 25.85 -18.72
CA THR A 241 0.91 26.91 -18.49
C THR A 241 1.18 27.72 -19.77
N GLU A 242 1.23 27.06 -20.93
CA GLU A 242 1.38 27.70 -22.23
C GLU A 242 0.10 28.32 -22.78
N GLY A 243 -1.06 28.13 -22.12
CA GLY A 243 -2.35 28.63 -22.56
C GLY A 243 -2.92 27.91 -23.79
N LYS A 244 -2.41 26.72 -24.13
CA LYS A 244 -2.90 25.91 -25.25
C LYS A 244 -4.21 25.20 -24.96
N PHE A 245 -4.36 24.72 -23.72
CA PHE A 245 -5.58 24.09 -23.22
C PHE A 245 -6.07 24.76 -21.92
N THR A 246 -7.36 24.69 -21.69
CA THR A 246 -7.98 25.10 -20.42
C THR A 246 -8.02 23.93 -19.44
N THR A 247 -8.18 24.23 -18.14
CA THR A 247 -8.42 23.20 -17.11
C THR A 247 -9.64 22.34 -17.46
N ALA A 248 -10.72 22.96 -17.96
CA ALA A 248 -11.93 22.24 -18.38
C ALA A 248 -11.72 21.24 -19.53
N GLN A 249 -10.66 21.37 -20.31
CA GLN A 249 -10.27 20.40 -21.34
C GLN A 249 -9.38 19.30 -20.77
N ILE A 250 -8.41 19.67 -19.93
CA ILE A 250 -7.43 18.74 -19.34
C ILE A 250 -8.08 17.83 -18.29
N ASP A 251 -8.98 18.36 -17.43
CA ASP A 251 -9.61 17.61 -16.33
C ASP A 251 -10.68 16.60 -16.79
N LYS A 252 -10.94 16.51 -18.10
CA LYS A 252 -11.86 15.48 -18.62
C LYS A 252 -11.27 14.08 -18.56
N ASN A 253 -12.09 13.10 -18.23
CA ASN A 253 -11.70 11.69 -18.28
C ASN A 253 -11.32 11.27 -19.72
N THR A 254 -12.14 11.68 -20.70
CA THR A 254 -11.91 11.37 -22.12
C THR A 254 -11.39 12.60 -22.85
N TRP A 255 -10.21 12.49 -23.44
CA TRP A 255 -9.60 13.49 -24.29
C TRP A 255 -10.00 13.30 -25.76
N THR A 256 -9.90 14.35 -26.55
CA THR A 256 -10.10 14.26 -28.01
C THR A 256 -8.92 13.57 -28.70
N GLU A 257 -9.13 13.03 -29.89
CA GLU A 257 -8.02 12.47 -30.71
C GLU A 257 -6.91 13.49 -30.92
N GLU A 258 -7.23 14.76 -31.18
CA GLU A 258 -6.25 15.84 -31.33
C GLU A 258 -5.38 16.02 -30.07
N MET A 259 -5.98 15.95 -28.87
CA MET A 259 -5.23 16.04 -27.62
C MET A 259 -4.32 14.83 -27.40
N LEU A 260 -4.79 13.63 -27.79
CA LEU A 260 -3.99 12.40 -27.71
C LEU A 260 -2.83 12.44 -28.72
N ASP A 261 -3.03 12.92 -29.93
CA ASP A 261 -1.97 13.08 -30.94
C ASP A 261 -0.87 14.05 -30.43
N LEU A 262 -1.26 15.15 -29.80
CA LEU A 262 -0.33 16.10 -29.19
C LEU A 262 0.42 15.50 -28.00
N LEU A 263 -0.25 14.74 -27.16
CA LEU A 263 0.38 13.99 -26.06
C LEU A 263 1.42 13.00 -26.58
N LEU A 264 1.09 12.18 -27.59
CA LEU A 264 2.02 11.21 -28.15
C LEU A 264 3.23 11.89 -28.79
N ALA A 265 3.00 13.00 -29.50
CA ALA A 265 4.10 13.79 -30.06
C ALA A 265 4.99 14.41 -28.97
N TRP A 266 4.43 14.77 -27.83
CA TRP A 266 5.15 15.25 -26.66
C TRP A 266 5.95 14.12 -26.01
N ILE A 267 5.35 12.94 -25.77
CA ILE A 267 6.01 11.74 -25.22
C ILE A 267 7.27 11.37 -26.03
N GLU A 268 7.20 11.49 -27.36
CA GLU A 268 8.35 11.19 -28.23
C GLU A 268 9.48 12.22 -28.14
N LYS A 269 9.17 13.48 -27.89
CA LYS A 269 10.13 14.59 -27.95
C LYS A 269 10.69 15.00 -26.60
N ASP A 270 9.86 14.95 -25.53
CA ASP A 270 10.27 15.38 -24.19
C ASP A 270 10.99 14.24 -23.45
N PRO A 271 12.11 14.50 -22.78
CA PRO A 271 12.80 13.50 -21.98
C PRO A 271 11.94 12.86 -20.88
N ARG A 272 10.97 13.59 -20.33
CA ARG A 272 9.99 13.07 -19.34
C ARG A 272 9.07 12.00 -19.92
N GLY A 273 8.84 12.03 -21.23
CA GLY A 273 8.02 11.06 -21.96
C GLY A 273 8.70 9.71 -22.17
N GLU A 274 10.03 9.63 -22.09
CA GLU A 274 10.80 8.41 -22.41
C GLU A 274 10.28 7.14 -21.70
N PRO A 275 9.96 7.13 -20.39
CA PRO A 275 9.44 5.94 -19.69
C PRO A 275 8.07 5.46 -20.20
N TYR A 276 7.33 6.31 -20.90
CA TYR A 276 5.92 6.09 -21.28
C TYR A 276 5.71 5.75 -22.76
N ARG A 277 6.77 5.72 -23.58
CA ARG A 277 6.71 5.44 -25.02
C ARG A 277 6.11 4.08 -25.37
N ALA A 278 6.23 3.10 -24.47
CA ALA A 278 5.71 1.75 -24.67
C ALA A 278 4.25 1.57 -24.22
N LEU A 279 3.60 2.61 -23.69
CA LEU A 279 2.20 2.52 -23.27
C LEU A 279 1.25 2.37 -24.46
N ASP A 280 0.29 1.47 -24.33
CA ASP A 280 -0.78 1.29 -25.32
C ASP A 280 -1.91 2.30 -25.08
N TRP A 281 -2.16 3.16 -26.06
CA TRP A 281 -3.18 4.21 -26.05
C TRP A 281 -4.44 3.86 -26.87
N SER A 282 -4.55 2.64 -27.38
CA SER A 282 -5.66 2.23 -28.24
C SER A 282 -7.02 2.43 -27.57
N HIS A 283 -7.13 2.12 -26.28
CA HIS A 283 -8.35 2.29 -25.50
C HIS A 283 -8.76 3.77 -25.39
N GLU A 284 -7.82 4.68 -25.14
CA GLU A 284 -8.07 6.12 -25.05
C GLU A 284 -8.55 6.70 -26.39
N TYR A 285 -7.99 6.22 -27.51
CA TYR A 285 -8.48 6.59 -28.84
C TYR A 285 -9.86 6.04 -29.13
N ASP A 286 -10.19 4.83 -28.69
CA ASP A 286 -11.54 4.27 -28.83
C ASP A 286 -12.56 5.09 -28.03
N LEU A 287 -12.23 5.51 -26.81
CA LEU A 287 -13.07 6.42 -26.02
C LEU A 287 -13.21 7.79 -26.68
N ALA A 288 -12.15 8.34 -27.26
CA ALA A 288 -12.19 9.62 -27.97
C ALA A 288 -13.16 9.60 -29.17
N ARG A 289 -13.25 8.47 -29.88
CA ARG A 289 -14.13 8.30 -31.06
C ARG A 289 -15.57 7.99 -30.72
N ASN A 290 -15.77 7.15 -29.71
CA ASN A 290 -17.06 6.55 -29.42
C ASN A 290 -17.75 7.15 -28.18
N GLY A 291 -17.04 8.01 -27.41
CA GLY A 291 -17.44 8.47 -26.10
C GLY A 291 -17.20 7.43 -25.01
N ASP A 292 -17.15 7.89 -23.77
CA ASP A 292 -17.04 7.01 -22.59
C ASP A 292 -18.45 6.64 -22.11
N PRO A 293 -18.90 5.39 -22.23
CA PRO A 293 -20.23 4.97 -21.79
C PRO A 293 -20.41 5.06 -20.25
N THR A 294 -19.31 5.22 -19.51
CA THR A 294 -19.32 5.35 -18.04
C THR A 294 -19.19 6.81 -17.58
N ASP A 295 -18.97 7.75 -18.48
CA ASP A 295 -18.83 9.16 -18.16
C ASP A 295 -20.20 9.79 -17.83
N THR A 296 -20.63 9.62 -16.56
CA THR A 296 -21.82 10.27 -16.01
C THR A 296 -21.55 11.72 -15.59
N GLN A 297 -20.32 12.21 -15.64
CA GLN A 297 -19.94 13.58 -15.25
C GLN A 297 -20.05 14.60 -16.38
N SER A 298 -20.27 14.20 -17.61
CA SER A 298 -20.55 15.12 -18.70
C SER A 298 -21.91 15.84 -18.59
N ALA A 299 -22.69 15.54 -17.55
CA ALA A 299 -24.04 16.08 -17.30
C ALA A 299 -24.15 17.03 -16.09
N LEU A 300 -23.02 17.47 -15.51
CA LEU A 300 -23.03 18.49 -14.44
C LEU A 300 -22.41 19.80 -14.93
#